data_49102c36c149903639b2adc4cc9f0f30
#
_entry.id   49102c36c149903639b2adc4cc9f0f30
#
_cell.length_a   1.000
_cell.length_b   1.000
_cell.length_c   1.000
_cell.angle_alpha   90.00
_cell.angle_beta   90.00
_cell.angle_gamma   90.00
#
_symmetry.space_group_name_H-M   'P 1'
#
loop_
_entity.id
_entity.type
_entity.pdbx_description
1 polymer ?
#
loop_
_entity_poly.entity_id
_entity_poly.type
_entity_poly.pdbx_seq_one_letter_code
_entity_poly.pdbx_strand_id
1 'polypeptide(L)'
;MQQFKKFLPWIILGIIALWGIAKYNGMVGKDQEVKRTWADVESDYQRRMDLIPNLVNTVKGYANFEQETLTKVVEARAKATSVNIDPSNLTPDKLAQFQQAQDGVSSALGRLMVVMEKYPDLKANQNFLDLQAQLEGTENRISVARKRFNEAVQIYNSAILGFPSNIVAMIGGFKEKGFFKSADGADKAPTVDFGK
;
A
#
# COMPACT_ATOMS: atom_id res chain seq x y z
N MET A 1 33.12 -39.62 -31.19
CA MET A 1 32.42 -39.65 -29.90
C MET A 1 33.26 -39.20 -28.70
N GLN A 2 34.55 -39.48 -28.62
CA GLN A 2 35.39 -39.07 -27.49
C GLN A 2 35.61 -37.54 -27.35
N GLN A 3 35.66 -36.79 -28.43
CA GLN A 3 35.80 -35.32 -28.43
C GLN A 3 34.56 -34.63 -27.84
N PHE A 4 33.38 -35.15 -28.10
CA PHE A 4 32.12 -34.58 -27.60
C PHE A 4 32.01 -34.66 -26.06
N LYS A 5 32.57 -35.72 -25.46
CA LYS A 5 32.59 -35.89 -23.99
C LYS A 5 33.41 -34.83 -23.27
N LYS A 6 34.41 -34.22 -23.91
CA LYS A 6 35.24 -33.13 -23.34
C LYS A 6 34.52 -31.80 -23.32
N PHE A 7 33.61 -31.57 -24.28
CA PHE A 7 32.85 -30.29 -24.34
C PHE A 7 31.54 -30.34 -23.56
N LEU A 8 31.03 -31.50 -23.20
CA LEU A 8 29.77 -31.70 -22.49
C LEU A 8 29.67 -30.89 -21.19
N PRO A 9 30.68 -30.84 -20.29
CA PRO A 9 30.58 -30.04 -19.08
C PRO A 9 30.50 -28.52 -19.37
N TRP A 10 31.20 -28.04 -20.41
CA TRP A 10 31.14 -26.65 -20.82
C TRP A 10 29.79 -26.26 -21.42
N ILE A 11 29.15 -27.15 -22.17
CA ILE A 11 27.81 -26.95 -22.70
C ILE A 11 26.80 -26.90 -21.55
N ILE A 12 26.89 -27.81 -20.56
CA ILE A 12 26.02 -27.79 -19.38
C ILE A 12 26.19 -26.46 -18.60
N LEU A 13 27.42 -26.04 -18.38
CA LEU A 13 27.72 -24.78 -17.69
C LEU A 13 27.16 -23.56 -18.44
N GLY A 14 27.25 -23.55 -19.77
CA GLY A 14 26.67 -22.52 -20.61
C GLY A 14 25.13 -22.47 -20.49
N ILE A 15 24.48 -23.64 -20.48
CA ILE A 15 23.02 -23.73 -20.29
C ILE A 15 22.60 -23.21 -18.91
N ILE A 16 23.32 -23.58 -17.86
CA ILE A 16 23.08 -23.11 -16.50
C ILE A 16 23.24 -21.58 -16.41
N ALA A 17 24.30 -21.04 -17.04
CA ALA A 17 24.53 -19.60 -17.07
C ALA A 17 23.39 -18.84 -17.78
N LEU A 18 22.99 -19.30 -18.96
CA LEU A 18 21.87 -18.72 -19.72
C LEU A 18 20.55 -18.79 -18.93
N TRP A 19 20.30 -19.92 -18.28
CA TRP A 19 19.14 -20.09 -17.40
C TRP A 19 19.20 -19.09 -16.22
N GLY A 20 20.35 -18.92 -15.58
CA GLY A 20 20.56 -17.98 -14.49
C GLY A 20 20.28 -16.54 -14.91
N ILE A 21 20.79 -16.11 -16.08
CA ILE A 21 20.55 -14.79 -16.65
C ILE A 21 19.06 -14.58 -16.93
N ALA A 22 18.39 -15.57 -17.52
CA ALA A 22 16.96 -15.47 -17.78
C ALA A 22 16.12 -15.33 -16.48
N LYS A 23 16.49 -16.08 -15.44
CA LYS A 23 15.86 -15.98 -14.12
C LYS A 23 16.11 -14.63 -13.46
N TYR A 24 17.33 -14.13 -13.50
CA TYR A 24 17.69 -12.80 -12.99
C TYR A 24 16.85 -11.70 -13.66
N ASN A 25 16.82 -11.67 -14.99
CA ASN A 25 16.03 -10.69 -15.75
C ASN A 25 14.54 -10.79 -15.45
N GLY A 26 14.02 -12.00 -15.27
CA GLY A 26 12.64 -12.22 -14.85
C GLY A 26 12.34 -11.68 -13.45
N MET A 27 13.27 -11.77 -12.49
CA MET A 27 13.15 -11.19 -11.15
C MET A 27 13.21 -9.67 -11.18
N VAL A 28 14.12 -9.10 -11.99
CA VAL A 28 14.18 -7.64 -12.21
C VAL A 28 12.84 -7.11 -12.73
N GLY A 29 12.24 -7.78 -13.73
CA GLY A 29 10.93 -7.38 -14.24
C GLY A 29 9.83 -7.39 -13.18
N LYS A 30 9.82 -8.41 -12.29
CA LYS A 30 8.87 -8.48 -11.17
C LYS A 30 9.13 -7.42 -10.10
N ASP A 31 10.40 -7.10 -9.82
CA ASP A 31 10.76 -6.00 -8.91
C ASP A 31 10.26 -4.65 -9.44
N GLN A 32 10.40 -4.39 -10.74
CA GLN A 32 9.87 -3.19 -11.37
C GLN A 32 8.35 -3.12 -11.31
N GLU A 33 7.64 -4.25 -11.45
CA GLU A 33 6.18 -4.29 -11.31
C GLU A 33 5.72 -3.98 -9.88
N VAL A 34 6.46 -4.47 -8.86
CA VAL A 34 6.19 -4.08 -7.46
C VAL A 34 6.40 -2.57 -7.26
N LYS A 35 7.47 -2.00 -7.80
CA LYS A 35 7.74 -0.55 -7.71
C LYS A 35 6.65 0.27 -8.41
N ARG A 36 6.17 -0.19 -9.56
CA ARG A 36 5.07 0.45 -10.30
C ARG A 36 3.77 0.45 -9.49
N THR A 37 3.38 -0.71 -8.96
CA THR A 37 2.16 -0.81 -8.14
C THR A 37 2.29 -0.06 -6.82
N TRP A 38 3.50 0.08 -6.27
CA TRP A 38 3.76 0.94 -5.12
C TRP A 38 3.53 2.42 -5.45
N ALA A 39 3.98 2.90 -6.60
CA ALA A 39 3.74 4.27 -7.04
C ALA A 39 2.24 4.58 -7.20
N ASP A 40 1.43 3.61 -7.65
CA ASP A 40 -0.04 3.74 -7.68
C ASP A 40 -0.60 3.91 -6.26
N VAL A 41 -0.12 3.12 -5.28
CA VAL A 41 -0.48 3.24 -3.86
C VAL A 41 -0.12 4.61 -3.31
N GLU A 42 1.12 5.08 -3.51
CA GLU A 42 1.57 6.41 -3.05
C GLU A 42 0.73 7.53 -3.64
N SER A 43 0.41 7.47 -4.93
CA SER A 43 -0.41 8.47 -5.61
C SER A 43 -1.81 8.58 -5.00
N ASP A 44 -2.46 7.46 -4.70
CA ASP A 44 -3.80 7.46 -4.10
C ASP A 44 -3.76 7.96 -2.63
N TYR A 45 -2.75 7.60 -1.86
CA TYR A 45 -2.56 8.15 -0.52
C TYR A 45 -2.24 9.66 -0.55
N GLN A 46 -1.39 10.12 -1.48
CA GLN A 46 -1.11 11.54 -1.65
C GLN A 46 -2.40 12.31 -1.96
N ARG A 47 -3.22 11.81 -2.89
CA ARG A 47 -4.52 12.42 -3.19
C ARG A 47 -5.42 12.57 -1.96
N ARG A 48 -5.45 11.55 -1.09
CA ARG A 48 -6.17 11.65 0.19
C ARG A 48 -5.62 12.75 1.08
N MET A 49 -4.28 12.85 1.19
CA MET A 49 -3.63 13.89 1.99
C MET A 49 -3.91 15.30 1.46
N ASP A 50 -4.06 15.46 0.15
CA ASP A 50 -4.33 16.76 -0.49
C ASP A 50 -5.78 17.22 -0.32
N LEU A 51 -6.72 16.30 -0.10
CA LEU A 51 -8.12 16.63 0.19
C LEU A 51 -8.34 17.11 1.63
N ILE A 52 -7.51 16.68 2.58
CA ILE A 52 -7.68 16.99 4.01
C ILE A 52 -7.65 18.51 4.32
N PRO A 53 -6.73 19.32 3.80
CA PRO A 53 -6.74 20.77 4.04
C PRO A 53 -8.03 21.44 3.59
N ASN A 54 -8.58 21.02 2.45
CA ASN A 54 -9.83 21.56 1.94
C ASN A 54 -11.00 21.20 2.85
N LEU A 55 -11.05 19.94 3.32
CA LEU A 55 -12.04 19.49 4.29
C LEU A 55 -11.95 20.28 5.60
N VAL A 56 -10.76 20.44 6.16
CA VAL A 56 -10.52 21.20 7.39
C VAL A 56 -10.94 22.67 7.22
N ASN A 57 -10.62 23.31 6.10
CA ASN A 57 -11.01 24.70 5.84
C ASN A 57 -12.53 24.86 5.68
N THR A 58 -13.20 23.90 5.03
CA THR A 58 -14.66 23.90 4.90
C THR A 58 -15.31 23.81 6.28
N VAL A 59 -14.84 22.94 7.15
CA VAL A 59 -15.38 22.73 8.50
C VAL A 59 -15.08 23.90 9.42
N LYS A 60 -13.89 24.53 9.35
CA LYS A 60 -13.51 25.70 10.14
C LYS A 60 -14.41 26.92 9.91
N GLY A 61 -15.05 27.00 8.76
CA GLY A 61 -15.99 28.08 8.44
C GLY A 61 -17.29 28.06 9.26
N TYR A 62 -17.55 26.96 9.99
CA TYR A 62 -18.75 26.83 10.82
C TYR A 62 -18.45 27.16 12.29
N ALA A 63 -19.16 28.10 12.83
CA ALA A 63 -19.03 28.54 14.23
C ALA A 63 -19.35 27.34 15.18
N ASN A 64 -18.58 27.22 16.25
CA ASN A 64 -18.73 26.20 17.30
C ASN A 64 -18.37 24.76 16.92
N PHE A 65 -17.62 24.52 15.81
CA PHE A 65 -17.11 23.20 15.56
C PHE A 65 -16.01 22.80 16.56
N GLU A 66 -15.98 21.51 16.95
CA GLU A 66 -15.01 20.98 17.91
C GLU A 66 -13.56 21.09 17.39
N GLN A 67 -12.81 22.10 17.87
CA GLN A 67 -11.44 22.38 17.47
C GLN A 67 -10.50 21.16 17.67
N GLU A 68 -10.73 20.39 18.73
CA GLU A 68 -9.93 19.20 19.05
C GLU A 68 -9.99 18.14 17.94
N THR A 69 -11.19 17.90 17.39
CA THR A 69 -11.36 16.92 16.29
C THR A 69 -10.61 17.34 15.03
N LEU A 70 -10.64 18.64 14.68
CA LEU A 70 -9.87 19.16 13.55
C LEU A 70 -8.36 19.05 13.77
N THR A 71 -7.89 19.36 14.98
CA THR A 71 -6.48 19.24 15.35
C THR A 71 -5.99 17.82 15.17
N LYS A 72 -6.75 16.82 15.64
CA LYS A 72 -6.40 15.40 15.45
C LYS A 72 -6.29 14.98 13.98
N VAL A 73 -7.14 15.52 13.11
CA VAL A 73 -7.05 15.23 11.66
C VAL A 73 -5.77 15.85 11.07
N VAL A 74 -5.43 17.09 11.45
CA VAL A 74 -4.21 17.75 10.97
C VAL A 74 -2.95 17.05 11.48
N GLU A 75 -2.92 16.64 12.75
CA GLU A 75 -1.80 15.90 13.35
C GLU A 75 -1.62 14.50 12.69
N ALA A 76 -2.72 13.77 12.47
CA ALA A 76 -2.68 12.48 11.79
C ALA A 76 -2.15 12.63 10.35
N ARG A 77 -2.58 13.67 9.63
CA ARG A 77 -2.06 14.00 8.31
C ARG A 77 -0.56 14.29 8.35
N ALA A 78 -0.11 15.14 9.27
CA ALA A 78 1.31 15.48 9.41
C ALA A 78 2.17 14.26 9.69
N LYS A 79 1.70 13.37 10.59
CA LYS A 79 2.36 12.08 10.87
C LYS A 79 2.42 11.19 9.64
N ALA A 80 1.33 11.05 8.89
CA ALA A 80 1.27 10.19 7.71
C ALA A 80 2.17 10.72 6.57
N THR A 81 2.25 12.04 6.36
CA THR A 81 3.12 12.64 5.35
C THR A 81 4.61 12.61 5.71
N SER A 82 4.96 12.44 6.98
CA SER A 82 6.35 12.29 7.43
C SER A 82 6.94 10.89 7.17
N VAL A 83 6.09 9.88 6.93
CA VAL A 83 6.54 8.51 6.64
C VAL A 83 6.72 8.35 5.14
N ASN A 84 7.98 8.39 4.70
CA ASN A 84 8.35 8.14 3.31
C ASN A 84 9.07 6.80 3.20
N ILE A 85 8.72 5.99 2.20
CA ILE A 85 9.35 4.70 1.93
C ILE A 85 10.02 4.72 0.57
N ASP A 86 11.31 4.36 0.55
CA ASP A 86 12.02 4.09 -0.69
C ASP A 86 11.43 2.82 -1.36
N PRO A 87 10.92 2.91 -2.61
CA PRO A 87 10.38 1.78 -3.35
C PRO A 87 11.37 0.61 -3.52
N SER A 88 12.66 0.87 -3.37
CA SER A 88 13.71 -0.17 -3.40
C SER A 88 13.82 -0.95 -2.09
N ASN A 89 13.22 -0.45 -1.00
CA ASN A 89 13.35 -1.00 0.35
C ASN A 89 11.99 -1.17 1.06
N LEU A 90 11.08 -1.87 0.41
CA LEU A 90 9.72 -2.19 0.89
C LEU A 90 9.75 -3.38 1.87
N THR A 91 10.46 -3.23 2.99
CA THR A 91 10.50 -4.28 4.02
C THR A 91 9.19 -4.38 4.78
N PRO A 92 8.87 -5.55 5.39
CA PRO A 92 7.66 -5.71 6.20
C PRO A 92 7.50 -4.66 7.30
N ASP A 93 8.60 -4.30 8.00
CA ASP A 93 8.56 -3.32 9.10
C ASP A 93 8.24 -1.91 8.60
N LYS A 94 8.88 -1.48 7.49
CA LYS A 94 8.60 -0.17 6.90
C LYS A 94 7.17 -0.06 6.40
N LEU A 95 6.69 -1.11 5.74
CA LEU A 95 5.32 -1.15 5.25
C LEU A 95 4.30 -1.13 6.40
N ALA A 96 4.59 -1.83 7.52
CA ALA A 96 3.76 -1.78 8.71
C ALA A 96 3.72 -0.37 9.34
N GLN A 97 4.86 0.33 9.42
CA GLN A 97 4.92 1.72 9.90
C GLN A 97 4.11 2.67 9.01
N PHE A 98 4.24 2.53 7.70
CA PHE A 98 3.47 3.30 6.74
C PHE A 98 1.97 3.03 6.90
N GLN A 99 1.57 1.76 6.95
CA GLN A 99 0.18 1.38 7.15
C GLN A 99 -0.38 1.96 8.45
N GLN A 100 0.33 1.84 9.57
CA GLN A 100 -0.10 2.38 10.86
C GLN A 100 -0.32 3.90 10.82
N ALA A 101 0.56 4.64 10.13
CA ALA A 101 0.41 6.08 9.98
C ALA A 101 -0.82 6.44 9.15
N GLN A 102 -1.08 5.70 8.07
CA GLN A 102 -2.24 5.88 7.19
C GLN A 102 -3.56 5.48 7.87
N ASP A 103 -3.57 4.42 8.68
CA ASP A 103 -4.73 3.99 9.47
C ASP A 103 -5.09 5.04 10.54
N GLY A 104 -4.09 5.76 11.07
CA GLY A 104 -4.30 6.91 11.93
C GLY A 104 -5.11 8.03 11.26
N VAL A 105 -4.87 8.29 9.97
CA VAL A 105 -5.64 9.27 9.18
C VAL A 105 -7.07 8.78 8.99
N SER A 106 -7.26 7.52 8.60
CA SER A 106 -8.61 6.93 8.43
C SER A 106 -9.42 7.00 9.72
N SER A 107 -8.80 6.70 10.88
CA SER A 107 -9.41 6.84 12.20
C SER A 107 -9.81 8.27 12.53
N ALA A 108 -8.93 9.25 12.26
CA ALA A 108 -9.21 10.66 12.54
C ALA A 108 -10.34 11.20 11.66
N LEU A 109 -10.34 10.85 10.36
CA LEU A 109 -11.43 11.19 9.43
C LEU A 109 -12.75 10.53 9.84
N GLY A 110 -12.73 9.26 10.24
CA GLY A 110 -13.93 8.58 10.73
C GLY A 110 -14.55 9.28 11.95
N ARG A 111 -13.73 9.71 12.92
CA ARG A 111 -14.20 10.51 14.08
C ARG A 111 -14.77 11.86 13.65
N LEU A 112 -14.13 12.54 12.71
CA LEU A 112 -14.63 13.80 12.15
C LEU A 112 -16.03 13.59 11.56
N MET A 113 -16.26 12.52 10.78
CA MET A 113 -17.57 12.21 10.19
C MET A 113 -18.64 11.96 11.25
N VAL A 114 -18.30 11.27 12.35
CA VAL A 114 -19.24 11.06 13.47
C VAL A 114 -19.59 12.36 14.18
N VAL A 115 -18.63 13.25 14.39
CA VAL A 115 -18.88 14.57 15.01
C VAL A 115 -19.77 15.44 14.12
N MET A 116 -19.60 15.36 12.81
CA MET A 116 -20.38 16.09 11.81
C MET A 116 -21.89 15.83 11.88
N GLU A 117 -22.32 14.66 12.36
CA GLU A 117 -23.74 14.36 12.55
C GLU A 117 -24.46 15.35 13.49
N LYS A 118 -23.71 16.05 14.35
CA LYS A 118 -24.24 17.08 15.26
C LYS A 118 -24.42 18.45 14.58
N TYR A 119 -23.99 18.60 13.32
CA TYR A 119 -23.98 19.86 12.59
C TYR A 119 -24.75 19.77 11.27
N PRO A 120 -26.09 19.82 11.27
CA PRO A 120 -26.94 19.60 10.09
C PRO A 120 -26.63 20.57 8.93
N ASP A 121 -26.36 21.83 9.23
CA ASP A 121 -26.06 22.86 8.22
C ASP A 121 -24.75 22.57 7.49
N LEU A 122 -23.73 22.08 8.20
CA LEU A 122 -22.46 21.67 7.61
C LEU A 122 -22.63 20.39 6.79
N LYS A 123 -23.39 19.44 7.30
CA LYS A 123 -23.70 18.18 6.60
C LYS A 123 -24.46 18.42 5.29
N ALA A 124 -25.29 19.46 5.22
CA ALA A 124 -26.01 19.86 4.01
C ALA A 124 -25.18 20.74 3.05
N ASN A 125 -23.98 21.14 3.45
CA ASN A 125 -23.11 22.00 2.61
C ASN A 125 -22.59 21.22 1.40
N GLN A 126 -22.80 21.76 0.18
CA GLN A 126 -22.42 21.09 -1.06
C GLN A 126 -20.92 20.82 -1.15
N ASN A 127 -20.08 21.78 -0.77
CA ASN A 127 -18.61 21.59 -0.80
C ASN A 127 -18.16 20.47 0.14
N PHE A 128 -18.84 20.34 1.30
CA PHE A 128 -18.56 19.23 2.23
C PHE A 128 -18.97 17.88 1.63
N LEU A 129 -20.16 17.78 1.05
CA LEU A 129 -20.64 16.55 0.40
C LEU A 129 -19.71 16.11 -0.74
N ASP A 130 -19.26 17.06 -1.56
CA ASP A 130 -18.33 16.79 -2.66
C ASP A 130 -16.97 16.28 -2.16
N LEU A 131 -16.45 16.87 -1.07
CA LEU A 131 -15.20 16.42 -0.43
C LEU A 131 -15.35 15.06 0.21
N GLN A 132 -16.47 14.78 0.86
CA GLN A 132 -16.78 13.46 1.42
C GLN A 132 -16.79 12.40 0.31
N ALA A 133 -17.53 12.65 -0.78
CA ALA A 133 -17.59 11.73 -1.92
C ALA A 133 -16.21 11.49 -2.55
N GLN A 134 -15.35 12.53 -2.63
CA GLN A 134 -13.99 12.38 -3.12
C GLN A 134 -13.11 11.56 -2.17
N LEU A 135 -13.25 11.73 -0.85
CA LEU A 135 -12.52 10.94 0.16
C LEU A 135 -12.94 9.48 0.11
N GLU A 136 -14.25 9.18 0.04
CA GLU A 136 -14.77 7.80 -0.09
C GLU A 136 -14.28 7.15 -1.40
N GLY A 137 -14.34 7.88 -2.50
CA GLY A 137 -13.82 7.40 -3.78
C GLY A 137 -12.30 7.17 -3.75
N THR A 138 -11.55 7.95 -2.98
CA THR A 138 -10.11 7.77 -2.81
C THR A 138 -9.81 6.55 -1.94
N GLU A 139 -10.58 6.31 -0.87
CA GLU A 139 -10.43 5.12 -0.03
C GLU A 139 -10.66 3.82 -0.83
N ASN A 140 -11.67 3.81 -1.70
CA ASN A 140 -11.90 2.69 -2.61
C ASN A 140 -10.70 2.45 -3.56
N ARG A 141 -10.12 3.51 -4.12
CA ARG A 141 -8.90 3.40 -4.95
C ARG A 141 -7.71 2.87 -4.17
N ILE A 142 -7.49 3.37 -2.95
CA ILE A 142 -6.44 2.89 -2.05
C ILE A 142 -6.60 1.38 -1.81
N SER A 143 -7.81 0.91 -1.53
CA SER A 143 -8.10 -0.51 -1.33
C SER A 143 -7.73 -1.35 -2.56
N VAL A 144 -8.09 -0.90 -3.76
CA VAL A 144 -7.75 -1.57 -5.03
C VAL A 144 -6.25 -1.53 -5.29
N ALA A 145 -5.59 -0.39 -5.07
CA ALA A 145 -4.15 -0.24 -5.24
C ALA A 145 -3.36 -1.15 -4.29
N ARG A 146 -3.75 -1.24 -3.01
CA ARG A 146 -3.17 -2.17 -2.03
C ARG A 146 -3.30 -3.63 -2.47
N LYS A 147 -4.47 -4.02 -3.00
CA LYS A 147 -4.68 -5.38 -3.51
C LYS A 147 -3.72 -5.68 -4.67
N ARG A 148 -3.63 -4.80 -5.66
CA ARG A 148 -2.72 -4.96 -6.82
C ARG A 148 -1.26 -5.01 -6.38
N PHE A 149 -0.87 -4.17 -5.43
CA PHE A 149 0.48 -4.21 -4.84
C PHE A 149 0.76 -5.56 -4.18
N ASN A 150 -0.15 -6.05 -3.34
CA ASN A 150 0.01 -7.35 -2.69
C ASN A 150 0.12 -8.50 -3.69
N GLU A 151 -0.65 -8.49 -4.77
CA GLU A 151 -0.55 -9.46 -5.87
C GLU A 151 0.83 -9.42 -6.54
N ALA A 152 1.34 -8.22 -6.84
CA ALA A 152 2.68 -8.05 -7.41
C ALA A 152 3.79 -8.54 -6.46
N VAL A 153 3.68 -8.22 -5.16
CA VAL A 153 4.61 -8.70 -4.12
C VAL A 153 4.57 -10.23 -4.01
N GLN A 154 3.39 -10.84 -4.04
CA GLN A 154 3.25 -12.30 -4.00
C GLN A 154 3.97 -12.96 -5.17
N ILE A 155 3.78 -12.46 -6.40
CA ILE A 155 4.44 -12.96 -7.60
C ILE A 155 5.96 -12.79 -7.52
N TYR A 156 6.42 -11.65 -7.02
CA TYR A 156 7.84 -11.37 -6.83
C TYR A 156 8.45 -12.28 -5.76
N ASN A 157 7.89 -12.33 -4.55
CA ASN A 157 8.39 -13.16 -3.46
C ASN A 157 8.41 -14.64 -3.84
N SER A 158 7.37 -15.15 -4.52
CA SER A 158 7.34 -16.53 -5.02
C SER A 158 8.48 -16.82 -6.01
N ALA A 159 8.85 -15.86 -6.86
CA ALA A 159 9.94 -16.02 -7.82
C ALA A 159 11.31 -16.06 -7.16
N ILE A 160 11.54 -15.27 -6.09
CA ILE A 160 12.83 -15.20 -5.40
C ILE A 160 13.03 -16.32 -4.36
N LEU A 161 11.93 -16.85 -3.79
CA LEU A 161 11.98 -17.90 -2.75
C LEU A 161 11.97 -19.32 -3.33
N GLY A 162 11.42 -19.50 -4.55
CA GLY A 162 11.30 -20.81 -5.18
C GLY A 162 12.64 -21.42 -5.58
N PHE A 163 12.83 -22.75 -5.33
CA PHE A 163 14.00 -23.47 -5.79
C PHE A 163 13.87 -23.85 -7.29
N PRO A 164 14.95 -23.75 -8.08
CA PRO A 164 16.31 -23.31 -7.75
C PRO A 164 16.55 -21.81 -7.94
N SER A 165 15.52 -21.00 -8.24
CA SER A 165 15.64 -19.56 -8.51
C SER A 165 16.16 -18.77 -7.31
N ASN A 166 15.93 -19.26 -6.07
CA ASN A 166 16.43 -18.63 -4.84
C ASN A 166 17.97 -18.49 -4.81
N ILE A 167 18.69 -19.38 -5.49
CA ILE A 167 20.16 -19.25 -5.62
C ILE A 167 20.52 -18.01 -6.45
N VAL A 168 19.80 -17.78 -7.56
CA VAL A 168 20.00 -16.59 -8.40
C VAL A 168 19.57 -15.33 -7.63
N ALA A 169 18.48 -15.41 -6.88
CA ALA A 169 17.99 -14.30 -6.05
C ALA A 169 19.01 -13.89 -4.99
N MET A 170 19.62 -14.85 -4.30
CA MET A 170 20.65 -14.62 -3.29
C MET A 170 21.90 -13.93 -3.90
N ILE A 171 22.38 -14.42 -5.04
CA ILE A 171 23.53 -13.83 -5.75
C ILE A 171 23.18 -12.43 -6.26
N GLY A 172 21.97 -12.22 -6.76
CA GLY A 172 21.47 -10.95 -7.28
C GLY A 172 21.08 -9.94 -6.22
N GLY A 173 21.09 -10.31 -4.93
CA GLY A 173 20.76 -9.41 -3.82
C GLY A 173 19.27 -9.09 -3.69
N PHE A 174 18.39 -9.90 -4.30
CA PHE A 174 16.94 -9.75 -4.15
C PHE A 174 16.50 -10.12 -2.75
N LYS A 175 15.62 -9.29 -2.16
CA LYS A 175 15.10 -9.46 -0.80
C LYS A 175 13.58 -9.54 -0.84
N GLU A 176 13.02 -10.29 0.09
CA GLU A 176 11.59 -10.38 0.29
C GLU A 176 10.98 -9.01 0.61
N LYS A 177 9.81 -8.74 0.03
CA LYS A 177 9.04 -7.51 0.25
C LYS A 177 7.82 -7.79 1.11
N GLY A 178 7.41 -6.78 1.89
CA GLY A 178 6.27 -6.86 2.78
C GLY A 178 4.93 -6.77 2.06
N PHE A 179 3.88 -7.17 2.77
CA PHE A 179 2.48 -7.06 2.34
C PHE A 179 1.74 -6.05 3.19
N PHE A 180 0.76 -5.36 2.60
CA PHE A 180 -0.27 -4.72 3.38
C PHE A 180 -1.13 -5.78 4.07
N LYS A 181 -1.32 -5.62 5.37
CA LYS A 181 -2.21 -6.50 6.15
C LYS A 181 -3.65 -6.03 6.02
N SER A 182 -4.60 -6.96 6.10
CA SER A 182 -6.01 -6.61 6.32
C SER A 182 -6.16 -5.84 7.64
N ALA A 183 -7.22 -5.03 7.75
CA ALA A 183 -7.57 -4.42 9.02
C ALA A 183 -7.80 -5.49 10.08
N ASP A 184 -7.40 -5.22 11.33
CA ASP A 184 -7.62 -6.14 12.43
C ASP A 184 -9.13 -6.44 12.56
N GLY A 185 -9.47 -7.73 12.58
CA GLY A 185 -10.86 -8.19 12.66
C GLY A 185 -11.58 -8.34 11.31
N ALA A 186 -10.93 -8.05 10.18
CA ALA A 186 -11.54 -8.25 8.83
C ALA A 186 -11.79 -9.75 8.50
N ASP A 187 -11.22 -10.65 9.26
CA ASP A 187 -11.43 -12.11 9.20
C ASP A 187 -12.70 -12.57 9.95
N LYS A 188 -13.30 -11.68 10.77
CA LYS A 188 -14.52 -11.98 11.51
C LYS A 188 -15.71 -11.41 10.77
N ALA A 189 -16.63 -12.29 10.34
CA ALA A 189 -17.90 -11.85 9.81
C ALA A 189 -18.64 -11.02 10.90
N PRO A 190 -19.25 -9.87 10.54
CA PRO A 190 -20.06 -9.11 11.48
C PRO A 190 -21.19 -10.00 12.00
N THR A 191 -21.28 -10.16 13.32
CA THR A 191 -22.42 -10.83 13.95
C THR A 191 -23.60 -9.89 13.87
N VAL A 192 -24.57 -10.23 13.04
CA VAL A 192 -25.86 -9.52 12.99
C VAL A 192 -26.73 -10.12 14.10
N ASP A 193 -26.89 -9.38 15.19
CA ASP A 193 -27.86 -9.73 16.22
C ASP A 193 -29.22 -9.10 15.83
N PHE A 194 -30.17 -9.91 15.44
CA PHE A 194 -31.53 -9.48 15.10
C PHE A 194 -32.42 -9.29 16.32
N GLY A 195 -31.87 -9.22 17.55
CA GLY A 195 -32.54 -8.96 18.81
C GLY A 195 -33.94 -9.62 18.86
N LYS A 196 -34.06 -10.80 19.49
CA LYS A 196 -35.34 -11.37 19.79
C LYS A 196 -35.89 -10.77 21.08
#